data_09f62c2689a8ff50d3fd547810e83a94
#
_entry.id   09f62c2689a8ff50d3fd547810e83a94
#
_cell.length_a   1.000
_cell.length_b   1.000
_cell.length_c   1.000
_cell.angle_alpha   90.00
_cell.angle_beta   90.00
_cell.angle_gamma   90.00
#
_symmetry.space_group_name_H-M   'P 1'
#
loop_
_entity.id
_entity.type
_entity.pdbx_description
1 polymer ?
#
loop_
_entity_poly.entity_id
_entity_poly.type
_entity_poly.pdbx_seq_one_letter_code
_entity_poly.pdbx_strand_id
1 'polypeptide(L)'
;MKKILICGAGGFIGGHLALRYINDPNYQLICVDIKPKEYWFQIFDNAENYSLDLKDYNNTLKVTKGVDYIFNLACNMGGMGFIENNKAECMLSVLI
;
A
#
# COMPACT_ATOMS: atom_id res chain seq x y z
N MET A 1 1.89 -0.65 -19.14
CA MET A 1 1.04 -0.71 -17.93
C MET A 1 1.84 -0.26 -16.72
N LYS A 2 1.28 0.65 -15.94
CA LYS A 2 1.93 1.15 -14.75
C LYS A 2 1.55 0.31 -13.54
N LYS A 3 2.50 0.10 -12.64
CA LYS A 3 2.26 -0.64 -11.40
C LYS A 3 2.02 0.32 -10.25
N ILE A 4 0.94 0.10 -9.53
CA ILE A 4 0.60 0.89 -8.34
C ILE A 4 0.63 -0.03 -7.14
N LEU A 5 1.38 0.37 -6.12
CA LEU A 5 1.39 -0.30 -4.82
C LEU A 5 0.58 0.53 -3.84
N ILE A 6 -0.37 -0.10 -3.18
CA ILE A 6 -1.16 0.53 -2.13
C ILE A 6 -0.81 -0.15 -0.81
N CYS A 7 -0.13 0.55 0.06
CA CYS A 7 0.19 0.09 1.41
C CYS A 7 -0.93 0.54 2.33
N GLY A 8 -1.47 -0.37 3.12
CA GLY A 8 -2.65 -0.10 3.92
C GLY A 8 -3.94 -0.33 3.14
N ALA A 9 -3.87 -1.16 2.13
CA ALA A 9 -5.00 -1.43 1.23
C ALA A 9 -6.17 -2.12 1.93
N GLY A 10 -5.94 -2.73 3.08
CA GLY A 10 -7.01 -3.38 3.85
C GLY A 10 -7.85 -2.42 4.65
N GLY A 11 -7.48 -1.15 4.73
CA GLY A 11 -8.26 -0.14 5.43
C GLY A 11 -9.35 0.44 4.56
N PHE A 12 -10.18 1.30 5.15
CA PHE A 12 -11.29 1.92 4.44
C PHE A 12 -10.81 2.78 3.28
N ILE A 13 -9.87 3.68 3.54
CA ILE A 13 -9.37 4.58 2.50
C ILE A 13 -8.59 3.81 1.45
N GLY A 14 -7.74 2.88 1.89
CA GLY A 14 -6.95 2.06 0.98
C GLY A 14 -7.82 1.22 0.07
N GLY A 15 -8.91 0.67 0.60
CA GLY A 15 -9.85 -0.11 -0.19
C GLY A 15 -10.54 0.73 -1.25
N HIS A 16 -10.96 1.94 -0.91
CA HIS A 16 -11.58 2.83 -1.88
C HIS A 16 -10.59 3.31 -2.94
N LEU A 17 -9.34 3.52 -2.56
CA LEU A 17 -8.31 3.88 -3.52
C LEU A 17 -8.07 2.74 -4.51
N ALA A 18 -8.02 1.51 -4.02
CA ALA A 18 -7.88 0.34 -4.88
C ALA A 18 -9.06 0.25 -5.85
N LEU A 19 -10.27 0.51 -5.36
CA LEU A 19 -11.46 0.47 -6.19
C LEU A 19 -11.36 1.45 -7.37
N ARG A 20 -10.74 2.59 -7.15
CA ARG A 20 -10.58 3.58 -8.21
C ARG A 20 -9.76 3.06 -9.39
N TYR A 21 -8.74 2.25 -9.11
CA TYR A 21 -7.80 1.82 -10.14
C TYR A 21 -8.00 0.39 -10.62
N ILE A 22 -8.79 -0.41 -9.90
CA ILE A 22 -8.86 -1.85 -10.16
C ILE A 22 -9.34 -2.20 -11.57
N ASN A 23 -10.22 -1.37 -12.12
CA ASN A 23 -10.77 -1.60 -13.44
C ASN A 23 -10.11 -0.77 -14.53
N ASP A 24 -9.07 -0.03 -14.19
CA ASP A 24 -8.36 0.78 -15.16
C ASP A 24 -7.30 -0.10 -15.85
N PRO A 25 -7.42 -0.32 -17.17
CA PRO A 25 -6.48 -1.20 -17.87
C PRO A 25 -5.07 -0.66 -17.96
N ASN A 26 -4.87 0.59 -17.60
CA ASN A 26 -3.53 1.21 -17.63
C ASN A 26 -2.73 0.91 -16.38
N TYR A 27 -3.35 0.29 -15.36
CA TYR A 27 -2.70 0.06 -14.08
C TYR A 27 -2.81 -1.38 -13.62
N GLN A 28 -1.74 -1.83 -12.98
CA GLN A 28 -1.71 -3.11 -12.29
C GLN A 28 -1.58 -2.80 -10.81
N LEU A 29 -2.50 -3.33 -10.00
CA LEU A 29 -2.52 -3.05 -8.58
C LEU A 29 -1.83 -4.11 -7.75
N ILE A 30 -1.05 -3.64 -6.78
CA ILE A 30 -0.47 -4.47 -5.73
C ILE A 30 -0.99 -3.90 -4.42
N CYS A 31 -1.73 -4.70 -3.66
CA CYS A 31 -2.35 -4.28 -2.42
C CYS A 31 -1.69 -4.98 -1.25
N VAL A 32 -1.26 -4.23 -0.25
CA VAL A 32 -0.56 -4.76 0.91
C VAL A 32 -1.15 -4.20 2.19
N ASP A 33 -1.35 -5.05 3.17
CA ASP A 33 -1.72 -4.64 4.51
C ASP A 33 -1.15 -5.66 5.49
N ILE A 34 -0.89 -5.22 6.71
CA ILE A 34 -0.42 -6.13 7.77
C ILE A 34 -1.56 -7.01 8.28
N LYS A 35 -2.79 -6.54 8.15
CA LYS A 35 -3.96 -7.31 8.57
C LYS A 35 -4.12 -8.58 7.75
N PRO A 36 -4.59 -9.68 8.37
CA PRO A 36 -5.01 -10.83 7.60
C PRO A 36 -6.06 -10.42 6.57
N LYS A 37 -6.02 -11.02 5.40
CA LYS A 37 -6.89 -10.62 4.28
C LYS A 37 -8.37 -10.68 4.61
N GLU A 38 -8.77 -11.57 5.50
CA GLU A 38 -10.17 -11.72 5.91
C GLU A 38 -10.70 -10.51 6.67
N TYR A 39 -9.81 -9.65 7.17
CA TYR A 39 -10.19 -8.44 7.90
C TYR A 39 -10.08 -7.17 7.06
N TRP A 40 -9.74 -7.30 5.78
CA TRP A 40 -9.68 -6.15 4.90
C TRP A 40 -11.09 -5.63 4.62
N PHE A 41 -11.23 -4.31 4.57
CA PHE A 41 -12.51 -3.68 4.28
C PHE A 41 -13.06 -4.16 2.93
N GLN A 42 -12.21 -4.22 1.92
CA GLN A 42 -12.54 -4.86 0.66
C GLN A 42 -11.25 -5.40 0.03
N ILE A 43 -11.41 -6.43 -0.77
CA ILE A 43 -10.28 -7.08 -1.44
C ILE A 43 -10.70 -7.39 -2.87
N PHE A 44 -9.78 -7.23 -3.79
CA PHE A 44 -10.07 -7.42 -5.22
C PHE A 44 -9.22 -8.55 -5.78
N ASP A 45 -9.87 -9.53 -6.37
CA ASP A 45 -9.17 -10.68 -6.93
C ASP A 45 -8.29 -10.32 -8.13
N ASN A 46 -8.59 -9.21 -8.80
CA ASN A 46 -7.80 -8.76 -9.94
C ASN A 46 -6.49 -8.10 -9.54
N ALA A 47 -6.28 -7.84 -8.27
CA ALA A 47 -5.05 -7.27 -7.77
C ALA A 47 -4.18 -8.34 -7.16
N GLU A 48 -2.88 -8.04 -7.03
CA GLU A 48 -2.00 -8.87 -6.22
C GLU A 48 -2.18 -8.42 -4.77
N ASN A 49 -2.62 -9.32 -3.91
CA ASN A 49 -2.94 -8.99 -2.53
C ASN A 49 -2.01 -9.72 -1.58
N TYR A 50 -1.35 -8.97 -0.72
CA TYR A 50 -0.39 -9.51 0.25
C TYR A 50 -0.71 -9.05 1.66
N SER A 51 -0.70 -10.02 2.59
CA SER A 51 -0.75 -9.71 4.02
C SER A 51 0.70 -9.79 4.53
N LEU A 52 1.35 -8.64 4.62
CA LEU A 52 2.77 -8.56 4.95
C LEU A 52 3.03 -7.37 5.85
N ASP A 53 4.01 -7.52 6.74
CA ASP A 53 4.49 -6.41 7.54
C ASP A 53 5.59 -5.67 6.78
N LEU A 54 5.32 -4.43 6.39
CA LEU A 54 6.26 -3.63 5.62
C LEU A 54 7.37 -3.03 6.46
N LYS A 55 7.37 -3.27 7.76
CA LYS A 55 8.53 -2.97 8.59
C LYS A 55 9.67 -3.94 8.31
N ASP A 56 9.33 -5.10 7.77
CA ASP A 56 10.34 -6.06 7.33
C ASP A 56 10.90 -5.59 5.99
N TYR A 57 12.21 -5.33 5.99
CA TYR A 57 12.89 -4.80 4.81
C TYR A 57 12.73 -5.69 3.58
N ASN A 58 12.82 -7.00 3.79
CA ASN A 58 12.70 -7.93 2.67
C ASN A 58 11.29 -7.91 2.06
N ASN A 59 10.28 -7.77 2.90
CA ASN A 59 8.90 -7.65 2.41
C ASN A 59 8.73 -6.38 1.59
N THR A 60 9.31 -5.29 2.06
CA THR A 60 9.24 -4.02 1.35
C THR A 60 9.92 -4.11 -0.01
N LEU A 61 11.10 -4.71 -0.07
CA LEU A 61 11.79 -4.90 -1.35
C LEU A 61 10.96 -5.74 -2.30
N LYS A 62 10.33 -6.77 -1.79
CA LYS A 62 9.54 -7.68 -2.62
C LYS A 62 8.38 -6.97 -3.31
N VAL A 63 7.65 -6.16 -2.56
CA VAL A 63 6.43 -5.54 -3.10
C VAL A 63 6.69 -4.25 -3.87
N THR A 64 7.83 -3.61 -3.67
CA THR A 64 8.13 -2.36 -4.36
C THR A 64 8.88 -2.55 -5.67
N LYS A 65 9.31 -3.77 -5.97
CA LYS A 65 10.09 -4.04 -7.17
C LYS A 65 9.28 -3.73 -8.43
N GLY A 66 9.79 -2.82 -9.25
CA GLY A 66 9.16 -2.48 -10.51
C GLY A 66 7.90 -1.64 -10.39
N VAL A 67 7.63 -1.10 -9.20
CA VAL A 67 6.45 -0.28 -8.96
C VAL A 67 6.70 1.15 -9.45
N ASP A 68 5.71 1.72 -10.12
CA ASP A 68 5.79 3.08 -10.64
C ASP A 68 5.24 4.12 -9.66
N TYR A 69 4.19 3.76 -8.92
CA TYR A 69 3.54 4.66 -7.97
C TYR A 69 3.27 3.95 -6.66
N ILE A 70 3.47 4.64 -5.55
CA ILE A 70 3.21 4.09 -4.22
C ILE A 70 2.29 5.02 -3.46
N PHE A 71 1.18 4.47 -2.99
CA PHE A 71 0.29 5.14 -2.04
C PHE A 71 0.51 4.49 -0.68
N ASN A 72 1.18 5.16 0.23
CA ASN A 72 1.48 4.57 1.53
C ASN A 72 0.53 5.10 2.60
N LEU A 73 -0.56 4.37 2.81
CA LEU A 73 -1.56 4.70 3.82
C LEU A 73 -1.32 3.90 5.11
N ALA A 74 -0.27 3.11 5.14
CA ALA A 74 0.07 2.31 6.31
C ALA A 74 0.91 3.07 7.34
N CYS A 75 1.35 4.28 7.01
CA CYS A 75 2.13 5.09 7.92
C CYS A 75 1.29 5.42 9.15
N ASN A 76 1.85 5.20 10.33
CA ASN A 76 1.15 5.50 11.56
C ASN A 76 0.97 7.01 11.73
N MET A 77 -0.24 7.46 11.57
CA MET A 77 -0.56 8.89 11.66
C MET A 77 -0.66 9.39 13.09
N GLY A 78 -0.53 8.52 14.06
CA GLY A 78 -0.62 8.88 15.46
C GLY A 78 0.52 9.76 15.97
N GLY A 79 1.56 9.96 15.19
CA GLY A 79 2.69 10.73 15.64
C GLY A 79 3.32 11.56 14.55
N MET A 80 3.26 12.88 14.69
CA MET A 80 3.98 13.77 13.79
C MET A 80 5.48 13.53 13.87
N GLY A 81 5.96 13.27 15.11
CA GLY A 81 7.36 12.93 15.30
C GLY A 81 7.78 11.69 14.54
N PHE A 82 6.87 10.76 14.39
CA PHE A 82 7.13 9.56 13.63
C PHE A 82 7.47 9.91 12.18
N ILE A 83 6.70 10.81 11.59
CA ILE A 83 6.93 11.24 10.22
C ILE A 83 8.30 11.87 10.06
N GLU A 84 8.68 12.71 11.00
CA GLU A 84 10.00 13.37 10.96
C GLU A 84 11.14 12.40 11.14
N ASN A 85 10.99 11.47 12.06
CA ASN A 85 12.05 10.55 12.42
C ASN A 85 12.20 9.38 11.46
N ASN A 86 11.18 9.07 10.70
CA ASN A 86 11.16 7.92 9.81
C ASN A 86 10.90 8.35 8.37
N LYS A 87 11.68 9.30 7.91
CA LYS A 87 11.47 9.90 6.59
C LYS A 87 11.46 8.88 5.46
N ALA A 88 12.32 7.88 5.53
CA ALA A 88 12.38 6.88 4.47
C ALA A 88 11.06 6.13 4.33
N GLU A 89 10.43 5.82 5.46
CA GLU A 89 9.13 5.13 5.45
C GLU A 89 7.99 6.06 5.09
N CYS A 90 7.94 7.21 5.76
CA CYS A 90 6.80 8.10 5.63
C CYS A 90 6.90 9.02 4.43
N MET A 91 8.06 9.15 3.84
CA MET A 91 8.21 9.89 2.58
C MET A 91 7.34 9.31 1.49
N LEU A 92 7.17 7.99 1.51
CA LEU A 92 6.32 7.36 0.51
C LEU A 92 4.89 7.83 0.63
N SER A 93 4.39 8.01 1.85
CA SER A 93 3.04 8.53 2.02
C SER A 93 2.93 10.01 1.70
N VAL A 94 4.00 10.77 1.89
CA VAL A 94 4.02 12.19 1.56
C VAL A 94 4.07 12.41 0.05
N LEU A 95 4.77 11.54 -0.65
CA LEU A 95 4.89 11.64 -2.11
C LEU A 95 3.59 11.31 -2.82
N ILE A 96 2.68 10.84 -2.10
CA ILE A 96 1.42 10.35 -2.60
C ILE A 96 0.33 11.38 -2.35
#